data_f86d4a8866ff095de292435f82c659bf
#
_entry.id   f86d4a8866ff095de292435f82c659bf
#
_cell.length_a   1.000
_cell.length_b   1.000
_cell.length_c   1.000
_cell.angle_alpha   90.00
_cell.angle_beta   90.00
_cell.angle_gamma   90.00
#
_symmetry.space_group_name_H-M   'P 1'
#
loop_
_entity.id
_entity.type
_entity.pdbx_description
1 polymer ?
#
loop_
_entity_poly.entity_id
_entity_poly.type
_entity_poly.pdbx_seq_one_letter_code
_entity_poly.pdbx_strand_id
1 'polypeptide(L)'
;MAADPSAVAARAQDAALVRACSFVHVQDRLPLCWPTPSGTPPSPKRAYRSHYVYLGCNDLQDRQSWQHLSDFDLVLRLIDFSGLRPVLAQRLGWTSGRGWKPFDPVSLFLLLGWQISSVWNRAQTLKNLDDPRYADYRQRFGFRQGVYPTEGGLRYFLTSLGHHSDSTGDAVRIELDNEPAVQVVIQYLNQLLVGAAQLIREAGLFSPEAWAQALVCPDGMLHDAASRLRCAAVKDSCYQPTSTQAPRPCPAKEKEQQGCDCDTLACADTCRYATPRDAEARFIHYSGSNQPRHSPNRAKDESKAKQGSGRKCYGYRSLPLLLADPVRRFHVTLLLDFQTANGREDVPAAALLWQLKPFYPDLHLDTVVGDAGFGFDVFLRTIYQLQARRVVDLRAHETDKDKSQWPLRGYDDRGRPLCPFGYAFTANGFDAQRQRYKWFCGKACQRGIEPVARLKGTTYPPAECAYQDAALPHGKILNVGERFLDGSRRLVRDVPVGSPAWKALYHRARNASEGRNATYEYWDLKRLSVYGLCRAKAFSFLADTWSTLTTLARLVREATFANTS
;
A
#
# COMPACT_ATOMS: atom_id res chain seq x y z
N MET A 1 7.68 33.68 -7.84
CA MET A 1 8.81 33.95 -6.94
C MET A 1 9.76 32.77 -7.09
N ALA A 2 10.93 32.99 -7.67
CA ALA A 2 11.99 31.98 -7.73
C ALA A 2 12.51 31.76 -6.31
N ALA A 3 12.70 30.52 -5.92
CA ALA A 3 13.29 30.19 -4.62
C ALA A 3 14.71 30.76 -4.58
N ASP A 4 15.08 31.36 -3.47
CA ASP A 4 16.41 31.92 -3.25
C ASP A 4 17.46 30.82 -3.46
N PRO A 5 18.39 30.98 -4.41
CA PRO A 5 19.42 29.98 -4.68
C PRO A 5 20.29 29.63 -3.46
N SER A 6 20.48 30.59 -2.55
CA SER A 6 21.24 30.39 -1.31
C SER A 6 20.53 29.45 -0.34
N ALA A 7 19.19 29.54 -0.23
CA ALA A 7 18.38 28.66 0.60
C ALA A 7 18.30 27.23 0.04
N VAL A 8 18.36 27.10 -1.29
CA VAL A 8 18.40 25.77 -1.95
C VAL A 8 19.76 25.12 -1.74
N ALA A 9 20.85 25.89 -1.84
CA ALA A 9 22.21 25.39 -1.60
C ALA A 9 22.44 25.00 -0.13
N ALA A 10 21.95 25.81 0.84
CA ALA A 10 22.02 25.49 2.26
C ALA A 10 21.25 24.19 2.60
N ARG A 11 20.04 24.01 2.05
CA ARG A 11 19.27 22.76 2.22
C ARG A 11 19.94 21.55 1.60
N ALA A 12 20.64 21.72 0.47
CA ALA A 12 21.39 20.65 -0.15
C ALA A 12 22.63 20.26 0.68
N GLN A 13 23.32 21.23 1.28
CA GLN A 13 24.43 20.99 2.20
C GLN A 13 23.98 20.32 3.50
N ASP A 14 22.88 20.76 4.11
CA ASP A 14 22.31 20.11 5.29
C ASP A 14 21.88 18.67 5.01
N ALA A 15 21.25 18.42 3.84
CA ALA A 15 20.88 17.06 3.44
C ALA A 15 22.10 16.17 3.18
N ALA A 16 23.19 16.70 2.65
CA ALA A 16 24.44 15.97 2.45
C ALA A 16 25.13 15.66 3.79
N LEU A 17 25.14 16.63 4.72
CA LEU A 17 25.71 16.45 6.06
C LEU A 17 24.93 15.40 6.87
N VAL A 18 23.59 15.42 6.81
CA VAL A 18 22.73 14.40 7.46
C VAL A 18 22.96 13.03 6.85
N ARG A 19 23.17 12.92 5.53
CA ARG A 19 23.49 11.66 4.84
C ARG A 19 24.85 11.14 5.29
N ALA A 20 25.86 12.00 5.38
CA ALA A 20 27.21 11.65 5.80
C ALA A 20 27.26 11.17 7.26
N CYS A 21 26.60 11.89 8.18
CA CYS A 21 26.52 11.47 9.60
C CYS A 21 25.80 10.12 9.76
N SER A 22 24.74 9.88 8.98
CA SER A 22 24.00 8.62 9.02
C SER A 22 24.86 7.43 8.56
N PHE A 23 25.74 7.65 7.60
CA PHE A 23 26.57 6.58 7.07
C PHE A 23 27.68 6.13 8.07
N VAL A 24 28.30 7.06 8.79
CA VAL A 24 29.26 6.72 9.85
C VAL A 24 28.60 5.81 10.89
N HIS A 25 27.35 6.10 11.29
CA HIS A 25 26.59 5.23 12.18
C HIS A 25 26.25 3.85 11.60
N VAL A 26 26.05 3.72 10.29
CA VAL A 26 25.80 2.42 9.64
C VAL A 26 27.04 1.55 9.68
N GLN A 27 28.23 2.13 9.44
CA GLN A 27 29.49 1.38 9.43
C GLN A 27 29.80 0.72 10.74
N ASP A 28 29.54 1.42 11.85
CA ASP A 28 29.81 0.92 13.21
C ASP A 28 28.87 -0.22 13.61
N ARG A 29 27.81 -0.46 12.83
CA ARG A 29 26.76 -1.44 13.11
C ARG A 29 26.67 -2.60 12.10
N LEU A 30 27.58 -2.68 11.14
CA LEU A 30 27.57 -3.78 10.19
C LEU A 30 28.19 -5.05 10.77
N PRO A 31 27.60 -6.23 10.49
CA PRO A 31 26.35 -6.42 9.75
C PRO A 31 25.13 -5.98 10.55
N LEU A 32 24.09 -5.51 9.83
CA LEU A 32 22.76 -5.30 10.41
C LEU A 32 22.15 -6.66 10.72
N CYS A 33 21.70 -6.87 11.95
CA CYS A 33 21.08 -8.14 12.33
C CYS A 33 19.57 -8.05 12.21
N TRP A 34 18.95 -9.04 11.56
CA TRP A 34 17.48 -9.08 11.48
C TRP A 34 16.87 -9.09 12.89
N PRO A 35 15.99 -8.15 13.22
CA PRO A 35 15.41 -8.05 14.55
C PRO A 35 14.49 -9.23 14.85
N THR A 36 14.66 -9.83 16.02
CA THR A 36 13.76 -10.85 16.52
C THR A 36 12.82 -10.21 17.54
N PRO A 37 11.49 -10.22 17.33
CA PRO A 37 10.53 -9.65 18.27
C PRO A 37 10.68 -10.24 19.68
N SER A 38 10.53 -9.41 20.71
CA SER A 38 10.54 -9.86 22.10
C SER A 38 9.48 -10.95 22.33
N GLY A 39 9.85 -12.00 23.06
CA GLY A 39 8.98 -13.14 23.31
C GLY A 39 8.90 -14.18 22.18
N THR A 40 9.57 -13.99 21.05
CA THR A 40 9.70 -15.03 20.03
C THR A 40 10.46 -16.21 20.63
N PRO A 41 9.88 -17.43 20.68
CA PRO A 41 10.56 -18.59 21.20
C PRO A 41 11.81 -18.91 20.35
N PRO A 42 12.89 -19.39 20.93
CA PRO A 42 14.08 -19.76 20.18
C PRO A 42 13.72 -20.84 19.14
N SER A 43 14.39 -20.80 17.99
CA SER A 43 14.23 -21.85 16.99
C SER A 43 14.50 -23.22 17.61
N PRO A 44 13.61 -24.20 17.41
CA PRO A 44 13.86 -25.55 17.89
C PRO A 44 15.17 -26.07 17.27
N LYS A 45 15.91 -26.91 18.02
CA LYS A 45 17.08 -27.64 17.49
C LYS A 45 16.60 -28.66 16.45
N ARG A 46 16.26 -28.19 15.27
CA ARG A 46 15.77 -28.99 14.16
C ARG A 46 16.85 -29.15 13.10
N ALA A 47 17.01 -30.35 12.58
CA ALA A 47 17.89 -30.57 11.45
C ALA A 47 17.21 -30.08 10.16
N TYR A 48 17.86 -29.20 9.45
CA TYR A 48 17.43 -28.70 8.14
C TYR A 48 18.22 -29.36 7.01
N ARG A 49 17.62 -29.41 5.82
CA ARG A 49 18.30 -29.90 4.59
C ARG A 49 19.23 -28.84 3.99
N SER A 50 18.96 -27.55 4.21
CA SER A 50 19.87 -26.43 3.99
C SER A 50 20.16 -25.77 5.32
N HIS A 51 21.20 -24.95 5.38
CA HIS A 51 21.54 -24.24 6.60
C HIS A 51 22.13 -22.87 6.26
N TYR A 52 21.32 -21.84 6.43
CA TYR A 52 21.77 -20.46 6.29
C TYR A 52 22.77 -20.11 7.39
N VAL A 53 23.91 -19.59 6.99
CA VAL A 53 24.91 -18.98 7.86
C VAL A 53 25.32 -17.67 7.19
N TYR A 54 25.36 -16.60 7.94
CA TYR A 54 25.89 -15.35 7.42
C TYR A 54 27.40 -15.51 7.14
N LEU A 55 27.77 -15.32 5.89
CA LEU A 55 29.16 -15.55 5.47
C LEU A 55 30.10 -14.36 5.77
N GLY A 56 29.55 -13.32 6.38
CA GLY A 56 30.30 -12.11 6.61
C GLY A 56 30.46 -11.27 5.34
N CYS A 57 31.16 -10.21 5.45
CA CYS A 57 31.45 -9.31 4.37
C CYS A 57 32.93 -8.92 4.39
N ASN A 58 33.79 -9.82 3.93
CA ASN A 58 35.21 -9.50 3.73
C ASN A 58 35.37 -8.36 2.70
N ASP A 59 34.37 -8.22 1.80
CA ASP A 59 34.33 -7.21 0.77
C ASP A 59 33.80 -5.85 1.27
N LEU A 60 33.34 -5.72 2.53
CA LEU A 60 32.91 -4.43 3.10
C LEU A 60 34.07 -3.43 3.20
N GLN A 61 35.31 -3.89 3.12
CA GLN A 61 36.49 -3.03 3.10
C GLN A 61 36.68 -2.39 1.72
N ASP A 62 36.25 -3.04 0.65
CA ASP A 62 36.26 -2.48 -0.71
C ASP A 62 34.91 -1.85 -1.08
N ARG A 63 34.71 -0.60 -0.60
CA ARG A 63 33.48 0.16 -0.89
C ARG A 63 33.28 0.46 -2.37
N GLN A 64 34.36 0.52 -3.14
CA GLN A 64 34.26 0.78 -4.58
C GLN A 64 33.51 -0.35 -5.29
N SER A 65 33.64 -1.58 -4.79
CA SER A 65 32.92 -2.72 -5.30
C SER A 65 31.39 -2.59 -5.17
N TRP A 66 30.88 -1.84 -4.16
CA TRP A 66 29.45 -1.69 -3.93
C TRP A 66 28.70 -0.97 -5.04
N GLN A 67 29.40 -0.13 -5.83
CA GLN A 67 28.79 0.54 -6.98
C GLN A 67 28.34 -0.45 -8.05
N HIS A 68 29.02 -1.59 -8.15
CA HIS A 68 28.79 -2.60 -9.18
C HIS A 68 27.87 -3.75 -8.72
N LEU A 69 27.58 -3.84 -7.42
CA LEU A 69 26.66 -4.84 -6.89
C LEU A 69 25.23 -4.49 -7.22
N SER A 70 24.39 -5.49 -7.48
CA SER A 70 22.94 -5.29 -7.50
C SER A 70 22.45 -4.93 -6.09
N ASP A 71 21.25 -4.34 -5.98
CA ASP A 71 20.66 -4.05 -4.67
C ASP A 71 20.44 -5.34 -3.86
N PHE A 72 20.08 -6.43 -4.53
CA PHE A 72 19.93 -7.74 -3.91
C PHE A 72 21.27 -8.27 -3.36
N ASP A 73 22.34 -8.18 -4.14
CA ASP A 73 23.68 -8.59 -3.70
C ASP A 73 24.16 -7.80 -2.50
N LEU A 74 23.90 -6.51 -2.51
CA LEU A 74 24.28 -5.64 -1.40
C LEU A 74 23.47 -5.99 -0.13
N VAL A 75 22.17 -6.27 -0.24
CA VAL A 75 21.35 -6.77 0.88
C VAL A 75 21.94 -8.02 1.50
N LEU A 76 22.36 -9.01 0.70
CA LEU A 76 22.95 -10.24 1.20
C LEU A 76 24.25 -10.04 1.97
N ARG A 77 24.97 -8.94 1.73
CA ARG A 77 26.21 -8.59 2.39
C ARG A 77 26.00 -7.72 3.63
N LEU A 78 24.98 -6.85 3.59
CA LEU A 78 24.70 -5.92 4.69
C LEU A 78 23.97 -6.57 5.87
N ILE A 79 23.18 -7.63 5.63
CA ILE A 79 22.21 -8.13 6.61
C ILE A 79 22.49 -9.59 6.99
N ASP A 80 22.62 -9.83 8.30
CA ASP A 80 22.52 -11.17 8.87
C ASP A 80 21.04 -11.52 9.14
N PHE A 81 20.53 -12.47 8.36
CA PHE A 81 19.16 -12.95 8.45
C PHE A 81 18.94 -14.06 9.50
N SER A 82 19.94 -14.40 10.31
CA SER A 82 19.82 -15.47 11.32
C SER A 82 18.67 -15.23 12.29
N GLY A 83 18.43 -13.98 12.68
CA GLY A 83 17.30 -13.57 13.54
C GLY A 83 15.91 -13.79 12.95
N LEU A 84 15.82 -13.94 11.63
CA LEU A 84 14.54 -14.23 10.95
C LEU A 84 14.12 -15.70 11.12
N ARG A 85 15.06 -16.64 11.39
CA ARG A 85 14.76 -18.07 11.49
C ARG A 85 13.69 -18.39 12.54
N PRO A 86 13.78 -17.93 13.82
CA PRO A 86 12.75 -18.21 14.80
C PRO A 86 11.39 -17.63 14.41
N VAL A 87 11.34 -16.44 13.82
CA VAL A 87 10.11 -15.78 13.36
C VAL A 87 9.40 -16.64 12.31
N LEU A 88 10.14 -17.07 11.27
CA LEU A 88 9.58 -17.92 10.22
C LEU A 88 9.24 -19.33 10.73
N ALA A 89 10.08 -19.92 11.59
CA ALA A 89 9.83 -21.26 12.14
C ALA A 89 8.56 -21.28 12.99
N GLN A 90 8.34 -20.25 13.80
CA GLN A 90 7.09 -20.09 14.56
C GLN A 90 5.88 -19.99 13.63
N ARG A 91 5.96 -19.14 12.61
CA ARG A 91 4.86 -18.96 11.65
C ARG A 91 4.54 -20.23 10.87
N LEU A 92 5.55 -21.02 10.52
CA LEU A 92 5.39 -22.28 9.80
C LEU A 92 4.91 -23.44 10.70
N GLY A 93 4.75 -23.21 11.99
CA GLY A 93 4.43 -24.26 12.95
C GLY A 93 5.56 -25.28 13.14
N TRP A 94 6.80 -24.91 12.80
CA TRP A 94 7.97 -25.76 12.94
C TRP A 94 8.59 -25.64 14.34
N THR A 95 7.75 -25.83 15.33
CA THR A 95 8.11 -25.68 16.75
C THR A 95 8.69 -26.94 17.38
N SER A 96 8.61 -28.09 16.69
CA SER A 96 9.15 -29.37 17.15
C SER A 96 10.44 -29.75 16.41
N GLY A 97 11.41 -30.30 17.11
CA GLY A 97 12.61 -30.91 16.52
C GLY A 97 12.37 -32.25 15.80
N ARG A 98 11.16 -32.84 15.95
CA ARG A 98 10.80 -34.15 15.39
C ARG A 98 10.14 -34.05 14.01
N GLY A 99 10.18 -35.11 13.23
CA GLY A 99 9.48 -35.23 11.97
C GLY A 99 10.35 -34.97 10.74
N TRP A 100 9.68 -34.65 9.63
CA TRP A 100 10.33 -34.39 8.34
C TRP A 100 11.38 -33.27 8.42
N LYS A 101 12.50 -33.42 7.71
CA LYS A 101 13.57 -32.41 7.66
C LYS A 101 13.26 -31.40 6.56
N PRO A 102 12.74 -30.20 6.88
CA PRO A 102 12.51 -29.16 5.89
C PRO A 102 13.82 -28.48 5.47
N PHE A 103 13.73 -27.61 4.47
CA PHE A 103 14.79 -26.63 4.24
C PHE A 103 14.74 -25.53 5.30
N ASP A 104 15.88 -24.91 5.59
CA ASP A 104 15.96 -23.76 6.49
C ASP A 104 15.00 -22.65 5.98
N PRO A 105 14.10 -22.12 6.80
CA PRO A 105 13.15 -21.11 6.36
C PRO A 105 13.82 -19.82 5.87
N VAL A 106 15.00 -19.48 6.39
CA VAL A 106 15.80 -18.35 5.91
C VAL A 106 16.31 -18.62 4.49
N SER A 107 16.80 -19.84 4.23
CA SER A 107 17.21 -20.24 2.86
C SER A 107 16.08 -20.06 1.85
N LEU A 108 14.85 -20.43 2.23
CA LEU A 108 13.67 -20.30 1.37
C LEU A 108 13.24 -18.84 1.19
N PHE A 109 13.34 -18.02 2.24
CA PHE A 109 13.09 -16.58 2.19
C PHE A 109 14.04 -15.88 1.21
N LEU A 110 15.35 -16.17 1.31
CA LEU A 110 16.37 -15.61 0.42
C LEU A 110 16.16 -16.05 -1.04
N LEU A 111 15.84 -17.34 -1.25
CA LEU A 111 15.56 -17.88 -2.58
C LEU A 111 14.36 -17.19 -3.25
N LEU A 112 13.29 -16.94 -2.50
CA LEU A 112 12.12 -16.22 -3.02
C LEU A 112 12.42 -14.73 -3.25
N GLY A 113 13.25 -14.12 -2.42
CA GLY A 113 13.76 -12.77 -2.67
C GLY A 113 14.55 -12.67 -3.97
N TRP A 114 15.40 -13.66 -4.22
CA TRP A 114 16.16 -13.76 -5.47
C TRP A 114 15.23 -13.95 -6.68
N GLN A 115 14.22 -14.81 -6.55
CA GLN A 115 13.19 -14.97 -7.57
C GLN A 115 12.50 -13.64 -7.93
N ILE A 116 12.08 -12.88 -6.90
CA ILE A 116 11.37 -11.61 -7.07
C ILE A 116 12.28 -10.57 -7.73
N SER A 117 13.47 -10.35 -7.18
CA SER A 117 14.41 -9.32 -7.65
C SER A 117 14.93 -9.58 -9.07
N SER A 118 15.03 -10.85 -9.46
CA SER A 118 15.50 -11.27 -10.79
C SER A 118 14.38 -11.39 -11.83
N VAL A 119 13.13 -11.17 -11.43
CA VAL A 119 11.95 -11.30 -12.31
C VAL A 119 11.84 -12.69 -12.95
N TRP A 120 12.27 -13.73 -12.24
CA TRP A 120 12.23 -15.09 -12.74
C TRP A 120 10.98 -15.84 -12.27
N ASN A 121 10.57 -16.84 -13.06
CA ASN A 121 9.62 -17.83 -12.58
C ASN A 121 10.32 -18.87 -11.69
N ARG A 122 9.54 -19.64 -10.93
CA ARG A 122 10.06 -20.64 -9.99
C ARG A 122 10.94 -21.70 -10.65
N ALA A 123 10.54 -22.20 -11.81
CA ALA A 123 11.30 -23.21 -12.52
C ALA A 123 12.69 -22.68 -12.92
N GLN A 124 12.75 -21.44 -13.43
CA GLN A 124 14.02 -20.79 -13.78
C GLN A 124 14.88 -20.55 -12.53
N THR A 125 14.29 -20.10 -11.43
CA THR A 125 15.02 -19.88 -10.17
C THR A 125 15.65 -21.18 -9.66
N LEU A 126 14.90 -22.28 -9.67
CA LEU A 126 15.41 -23.58 -9.22
C LEU A 126 16.47 -24.14 -10.16
N LYS A 127 16.32 -23.95 -11.47
CA LYS A 127 17.34 -24.33 -12.45
C LYS A 127 18.64 -23.55 -12.23
N ASN A 128 18.53 -22.25 -11.94
CA ASN A 128 19.68 -21.39 -11.71
C ASN A 128 20.45 -21.75 -10.42
N LEU A 129 19.79 -22.35 -9.42
CA LEU A 129 20.51 -22.84 -8.23
C LEU A 129 21.55 -23.93 -8.56
N ASP A 130 21.34 -24.70 -9.61
CA ASP A 130 22.27 -25.76 -10.02
C ASP A 130 23.38 -25.26 -10.96
N ASP A 131 23.18 -24.09 -11.56
CA ASP A 131 24.12 -23.48 -12.48
C ASP A 131 25.38 -22.99 -11.74
N PRO A 132 26.60 -23.39 -12.19
CA PRO A 132 27.86 -22.96 -11.58
C PRO A 132 28.03 -21.42 -11.48
N ARG A 133 27.44 -20.66 -12.40
CA ARG A 133 27.50 -19.18 -12.40
C ARG A 133 26.89 -18.57 -11.15
N TYR A 134 25.97 -19.28 -10.48
CA TYR A 134 25.28 -18.82 -9.29
C TYR A 134 25.72 -19.57 -8.01
N ALA A 135 26.93 -20.13 -8.02
CA ALA A 135 27.46 -20.86 -6.87
C ALA A 135 27.56 -19.99 -5.60
N ASP A 136 27.90 -18.71 -5.72
CA ASP A 136 27.93 -17.77 -4.60
C ASP A 136 26.54 -17.60 -3.93
N TYR A 137 25.50 -17.41 -4.70
CA TYR A 137 24.13 -17.35 -4.17
C TYR A 137 23.70 -18.65 -3.49
N ARG A 138 24.00 -19.79 -4.10
CA ARG A 138 23.74 -21.09 -3.50
C ARG A 138 24.38 -21.23 -2.14
N GLN A 139 25.65 -20.84 -2.02
CA GLN A 139 26.39 -20.85 -0.76
C GLN A 139 25.80 -19.88 0.26
N ARG A 140 25.53 -18.63 -0.13
CA ARG A 140 24.90 -17.61 0.73
C ARG A 140 23.52 -17.99 1.22
N PHE A 141 22.74 -18.71 0.41
CA PHE A 141 21.44 -19.24 0.83
C PHE A 141 21.55 -20.49 1.70
N GLY A 142 22.75 -21.07 1.84
CA GLY A 142 22.99 -22.27 2.62
C GLY A 142 22.55 -23.57 1.96
N PHE A 143 22.37 -23.59 0.64
CA PHE A 143 22.06 -24.81 -0.12
C PHE A 143 23.34 -25.58 -0.46
N ARG A 144 23.25 -26.94 -0.40
CA ARG A 144 24.26 -27.83 -0.95
C ARG A 144 23.96 -28.12 -2.42
N GLN A 145 25.01 -28.33 -3.21
CA GLN A 145 24.85 -28.71 -4.60
C GLN A 145 24.01 -30.00 -4.73
N GLY A 146 23.04 -29.99 -5.63
CA GLY A 146 22.12 -31.11 -5.86
C GLY A 146 21.03 -31.29 -4.78
N VAL A 147 20.99 -30.44 -3.74
CA VAL A 147 19.99 -30.53 -2.66
C VAL A 147 19.16 -29.26 -2.60
N TYR A 148 18.12 -29.19 -3.41
CA TYR A 148 17.27 -28.01 -3.60
C TYR A 148 15.81 -28.31 -3.28
N PRO A 149 15.01 -27.28 -2.95
CA PRO A 149 13.57 -27.42 -2.86
C PRO A 149 12.97 -27.73 -4.24
N THR A 150 11.89 -28.47 -4.26
CA THR A 150 11.07 -28.63 -5.48
C THR A 150 10.09 -27.44 -5.60
N GLU A 151 9.48 -27.27 -6.78
CA GLU A 151 8.38 -26.30 -6.91
C GLU A 151 7.23 -26.59 -5.93
N GLY A 152 6.93 -27.87 -5.67
CA GLY A 152 5.96 -28.28 -4.68
C GLY A 152 6.35 -27.85 -3.26
N GLY A 153 7.64 -27.96 -2.92
CA GLY A 153 8.19 -27.50 -1.64
C GLY A 153 8.08 -25.98 -1.47
N LEU A 154 8.36 -25.21 -2.51
CA LEU A 154 8.17 -23.74 -2.48
C LEU A 154 6.68 -23.35 -2.40
N ARG A 155 5.80 -24.06 -3.08
CA ARG A 155 4.34 -23.85 -2.95
C ARG A 155 3.86 -24.14 -1.53
N TYR A 156 4.33 -25.24 -0.94
CA TYR A 156 4.03 -25.58 0.45
C TYR A 156 4.52 -24.49 1.41
N PHE A 157 5.74 -24.01 1.25
CA PHE A 157 6.29 -22.93 2.06
C PHE A 157 5.41 -21.66 1.97
N LEU A 158 5.07 -21.21 0.76
CA LEU A 158 4.21 -20.04 0.57
C LEU A 158 2.79 -20.24 1.14
N THR A 159 2.22 -21.45 0.99
CA THR A 159 0.91 -21.78 1.58
C THR A 159 0.97 -21.71 3.10
N SER A 160 1.95 -22.36 3.71
CA SER A 160 2.10 -22.37 5.17
C SER A 160 2.41 -20.99 5.72
N LEU A 161 3.24 -20.21 5.03
CA LEU A 161 3.57 -18.84 5.42
C LEU A 161 2.35 -17.91 5.35
N GLY A 162 1.54 -18.04 4.30
CA GLY A 162 0.33 -17.25 4.10
C GLY A 162 -0.91 -17.80 4.80
N HIS A 163 -0.85 -19.03 5.34
CA HIS A 163 -1.98 -19.63 6.01
C HIS A 163 -2.42 -18.77 7.18
N HIS A 164 -3.69 -18.43 7.18
CA HIS A 164 -4.29 -17.65 8.22
C HIS A 164 -4.74 -18.59 9.32
N SER A 165 -4.06 -18.52 10.46
CA SER A 165 -4.61 -19.07 11.69
C SER A 165 -5.16 -17.89 12.46
N ASP A 166 -6.45 -17.90 12.73
CA ASP A 166 -7.17 -16.85 13.46
C ASP A 166 -6.58 -16.60 14.86
N SER A 167 -5.82 -17.56 15.37
CA SER A 167 -5.14 -17.48 16.67
C SER A 167 -3.83 -16.68 16.66
N THR A 168 -3.31 -16.25 15.51
CA THR A 168 -1.98 -15.63 15.39
C THR A 168 -2.00 -14.21 14.82
N GLY A 169 -3.16 -13.66 14.51
CA GLY A 169 -3.33 -12.29 14.04
C GLY A 169 -3.92 -11.38 15.11
N ASP A 170 -3.50 -10.12 15.14
CA ASP A 170 -4.14 -9.09 15.96
C ASP A 170 -5.48 -8.72 15.34
N ALA A 171 -6.56 -8.85 16.11
CA ALA A 171 -7.89 -8.49 15.67
C ALA A 171 -8.21 -7.05 16.05
N VAL A 172 -8.54 -6.24 15.05
CA VAL A 172 -9.03 -4.87 15.24
C VAL A 172 -10.52 -4.83 14.95
N ARG A 173 -11.29 -4.36 15.91
CA ARG A 173 -12.72 -4.14 15.76
C ARG A 173 -12.96 -2.73 15.28
N ILE A 174 -13.57 -2.58 14.11
CA ILE A 174 -13.98 -1.30 13.53
C ILE A 174 -15.51 -1.18 13.66
N GLU A 175 -15.96 -0.13 14.31
CA GLU A 175 -17.38 0.19 14.44
C GLU A 175 -17.81 1.14 13.32
N LEU A 176 -18.90 0.78 12.66
CA LEU A 176 -19.50 1.54 11.58
C LEU A 176 -20.87 2.07 12.03
N ASP A 177 -21.18 3.31 11.67
CA ASP A 177 -22.40 3.98 12.14
C ASP A 177 -23.70 3.27 11.73
N ASN A 178 -23.72 2.62 10.56
CA ASN A 178 -24.91 2.01 9.97
C ASN A 178 -24.77 0.53 9.65
N GLU A 179 -23.70 -0.10 10.10
CA GLU A 179 -23.40 -1.51 9.84
C GLU A 179 -22.91 -2.17 11.13
N PRO A 180 -23.06 -3.47 11.29
CA PRO A 180 -22.48 -4.18 12.42
C PRO A 180 -20.95 -4.01 12.42
N ALA A 181 -20.37 -4.00 13.61
CA ALA A 181 -18.93 -3.89 13.76
C ALA A 181 -18.19 -4.96 12.94
N VAL A 182 -17.15 -4.54 12.23
CA VAL A 182 -16.33 -5.44 11.41
C VAL A 182 -15.05 -5.76 12.16
N GLN A 183 -14.72 -7.04 12.25
CA GLN A 183 -13.43 -7.48 12.76
C GLN A 183 -12.45 -7.66 11.60
N VAL A 184 -11.33 -6.96 11.67
CA VAL A 184 -10.22 -7.08 10.72
C VAL A 184 -9.05 -7.74 11.43
N VAL A 185 -8.54 -8.83 10.88
CA VAL A 185 -7.38 -9.53 11.43
C VAL A 185 -6.12 -9.07 10.73
N ILE A 186 -5.22 -8.46 11.48
CA ILE A 186 -3.93 -8.01 10.97
C ILE A 186 -3.00 -9.22 10.85
N GLN A 187 -2.44 -9.39 9.67
CA GLN A 187 -1.63 -10.57 9.36
C GLN A 187 -0.32 -10.57 10.14
N TYR A 188 0.02 -11.70 10.71
CA TYR A 188 1.32 -11.93 11.36
C TYR A 188 2.51 -11.65 10.43
N LEU A 189 2.32 -11.80 9.12
CA LEU A 189 3.29 -11.47 8.08
C LEU A 189 3.79 -10.01 8.14
N ASN A 190 3.04 -9.11 8.77
CA ASN A 190 3.49 -7.73 8.99
C ASN A 190 4.80 -7.65 9.80
N GLN A 191 5.11 -8.64 10.61
CA GLN A 191 6.41 -8.70 11.29
C GLN A 191 7.61 -8.73 10.34
N LEU A 192 7.44 -9.22 9.11
CA LEU A 192 8.49 -9.15 8.08
C LEU A 192 8.74 -7.71 7.63
N LEU A 193 7.67 -6.96 7.43
CA LEU A 193 7.74 -5.54 7.04
C LEU A 193 8.31 -4.70 8.18
N VAL A 194 7.85 -4.95 9.40
CA VAL A 194 8.37 -4.29 10.62
C VAL A 194 9.87 -4.52 10.76
N GLY A 195 10.33 -5.77 10.61
CA GLY A 195 11.75 -6.11 10.67
C GLY A 195 12.57 -5.37 9.61
N ALA A 196 12.10 -5.33 8.37
CA ALA A 196 12.78 -4.61 7.29
C ALA A 196 12.82 -3.09 7.51
N ALA A 197 11.74 -2.48 7.99
CA ALA A 197 11.71 -1.05 8.31
C ALA A 197 12.61 -0.70 9.51
N GLN A 198 12.68 -1.59 10.53
CA GLN A 198 13.56 -1.43 11.68
C GLN A 198 15.04 -1.46 11.27
N LEU A 199 15.43 -2.29 10.30
CA LEU A 199 16.80 -2.30 9.77
C LEU A 199 17.20 -0.93 9.17
N ILE A 200 16.31 -0.29 8.41
CA ILE A 200 16.54 1.06 7.88
C ILE A 200 16.69 2.07 9.03
N ARG A 201 15.87 1.92 10.07
CA ARG A 201 15.91 2.79 11.24
C ARG A 201 17.20 2.62 12.06
N GLU A 202 17.58 1.37 12.35
CA GLU A 202 18.81 1.06 13.08
C GLU A 202 20.06 1.53 12.33
N ALA A 203 20.00 1.49 11.00
CA ALA A 203 21.04 2.06 10.15
C ALA A 203 21.06 3.60 10.16
N GLY A 204 20.12 4.28 10.83
CA GLY A 204 20.03 5.74 10.86
C GLY A 204 19.71 6.37 9.51
N LEU A 205 19.02 5.62 8.63
CA LEU A 205 18.76 6.05 7.26
C LEU A 205 17.41 6.77 7.09
N PHE A 206 16.55 6.78 8.09
CA PHE A 206 15.40 7.70 8.11
C PHE A 206 15.84 9.10 8.53
N SER A 207 15.17 10.11 7.98
CA SER A 207 15.27 11.45 8.56
C SER A 207 14.57 11.48 9.92
N PRO A 208 15.01 12.32 10.88
CA PRO A 208 14.34 12.47 12.16
C PRO A 208 12.86 12.83 12.01
N GLU A 209 12.53 13.66 11.01
CA GLU A 209 11.19 14.13 10.69
C GLU A 209 10.27 12.98 10.24
N ALA A 210 10.82 11.99 9.53
CA ALA A 210 10.03 10.84 9.05
C ALA A 210 9.41 10.04 10.20
N TRP A 211 10.05 10.03 11.35
CA TRP A 211 9.58 9.30 12.53
C TRP A 211 8.81 10.19 13.51
N ALA A 212 9.30 11.43 13.73
CA ALA A 212 8.69 12.39 14.64
C ALA A 212 7.42 13.07 14.09
N GLN A 213 7.27 13.12 12.77
CA GLN A 213 6.14 13.73 12.05
C GLN A 213 5.74 12.84 10.87
N ALA A 214 5.42 11.58 11.19
CA ALA A 214 5.19 10.57 10.18
C ALA A 214 4.02 10.94 9.26
N LEU A 215 4.31 10.95 7.96
CA LEU A 215 3.32 11.06 6.90
C LEU A 215 3.11 9.68 6.31
N VAL A 216 1.92 9.12 6.50
CA VAL A 216 1.56 7.81 5.98
C VAL A 216 0.47 7.89 4.92
N CYS A 217 0.51 6.94 3.99
CA CYS A 217 -0.44 6.87 2.89
C CYS A 217 -0.85 5.40 2.64
N PRO A 218 -2.12 5.03 2.85
CA PRO A 218 -2.64 3.79 2.29
C PRO A 218 -2.87 3.97 0.78
N ASP A 219 -2.59 2.93 0.01
CA ASP A 219 -2.89 2.90 -1.43
C ASP A 219 -3.19 1.47 -1.89
N GLY A 220 -4.37 1.26 -2.45
CA GLY A 220 -4.80 -0.05 -2.94
C GLY A 220 -4.22 -0.37 -4.31
N MET A 221 -3.59 -1.55 -4.46
CA MET A 221 -3.10 -2.04 -5.74
C MET A 221 -3.79 -3.35 -6.11
N LEU A 222 -4.35 -3.39 -7.32
CA LEU A 222 -4.95 -4.60 -7.87
C LEU A 222 -3.89 -5.46 -8.56
N HIS A 223 -3.96 -6.77 -8.30
CA HIS A 223 -3.12 -7.79 -8.87
C HIS A 223 -3.97 -8.79 -9.65
N ASP A 224 -3.65 -9.00 -10.92
CA ASP A 224 -4.26 -10.07 -11.69
C ASP A 224 -3.82 -11.43 -11.13
N ALA A 225 -4.76 -12.35 -10.95
CA ALA A 225 -4.46 -13.72 -10.60
C ALA A 225 -3.67 -14.41 -11.72
N ALA A 226 -2.90 -15.44 -11.37
CA ALA A 226 -2.25 -16.30 -12.35
C ALA A 226 -3.25 -17.00 -13.29
N SER A 227 -4.48 -17.20 -12.82
CA SER A 227 -5.59 -17.77 -13.57
C SER A 227 -6.37 -16.70 -14.32
N ARG A 228 -6.74 -16.99 -15.56
CA ARG A 228 -7.69 -16.16 -16.30
C ARG A 228 -9.09 -16.75 -16.19
N LEU A 229 -10.09 -15.91 -16.00
CA LEU A 229 -11.49 -16.29 -16.26
C LEU A 229 -11.63 -16.62 -17.74
N ARG A 230 -11.89 -17.87 -18.05
CA ARG A 230 -12.02 -18.30 -19.44
C ARG A 230 -13.39 -17.99 -20.04
N CYS A 231 -14.39 -17.79 -19.20
CA CYS A 231 -15.77 -17.65 -19.63
C CYS A 231 -16.03 -16.41 -20.49
N ALA A 232 -15.51 -15.27 -20.09
CA ALA A 232 -15.97 -13.98 -20.59
C ALA A 232 -15.60 -13.65 -22.04
N ALA A 233 -14.63 -14.35 -22.61
CA ALA A 233 -14.02 -13.88 -23.86
C ALA A 233 -14.47 -14.62 -25.11
N VAL A 234 -15.14 -15.78 -25.00
CA VAL A 234 -15.05 -16.72 -26.13
C VAL A 234 -16.37 -17.27 -26.64
N LYS A 235 -17.47 -17.24 -25.91
CA LYS A 235 -18.69 -17.93 -26.38
C LYS A 235 -20.01 -17.22 -26.05
N ASP A 236 -20.95 -17.36 -26.97
CA ASP A 236 -22.23 -16.70 -26.94
C ASP A 236 -23.24 -17.29 -25.94
N SER A 237 -22.89 -18.36 -25.24
CA SER A 237 -23.74 -19.00 -24.21
C SER A 237 -22.93 -19.63 -23.10
N CYS A 238 -23.41 -19.53 -21.84
CA CYS A 238 -22.95 -20.35 -20.74
C CYS A 238 -23.54 -21.75 -20.87
N TYR A 239 -22.67 -22.75 -20.85
CA TYR A 239 -23.07 -24.14 -21.03
C TYR A 239 -22.93 -24.91 -19.72
N GLN A 240 -23.99 -25.59 -19.27
CA GLN A 240 -23.95 -26.50 -18.15
C GLN A 240 -23.65 -27.93 -18.63
N PRO A 241 -22.52 -28.56 -18.28
CA PRO A 241 -22.15 -29.86 -18.82
C PRO A 241 -22.91 -31.05 -18.20
N THR A 242 -23.58 -30.86 -17.08
CA THR A 242 -24.25 -31.92 -16.30
C THR A 242 -25.77 -31.88 -16.34
N SER A 243 -26.37 -30.90 -17.01
CA SER A 243 -27.81 -30.74 -17.10
C SER A 243 -28.32 -31.19 -18.45
N THR A 244 -29.40 -31.96 -18.46
CA THR A 244 -30.21 -32.26 -19.64
C THR A 244 -30.99 -31.06 -20.16
N GLN A 245 -30.86 -29.91 -19.50
CA GLN A 245 -31.54 -28.67 -19.91
C GLN A 245 -30.79 -27.96 -21.02
N ALA A 246 -31.53 -27.22 -21.83
CA ALA A 246 -31.01 -26.41 -22.92
C ALA A 246 -29.91 -25.41 -22.43
N PRO A 247 -28.92 -25.08 -23.29
CA PRO A 247 -27.91 -24.08 -22.94
C PRO A 247 -28.55 -22.79 -22.47
N ARG A 248 -28.20 -22.33 -21.28
CA ARG A 248 -28.69 -21.06 -20.76
C ARG A 248 -27.81 -19.92 -21.29
N PRO A 249 -28.39 -18.84 -21.84
CA PRO A 249 -27.60 -17.67 -22.20
C PRO A 249 -26.89 -17.09 -20.99
N CYS A 250 -25.68 -16.56 -21.17
CA CYS A 250 -24.94 -15.94 -20.09
C CYS A 250 -25.70 -14.70 -19.58
N PRO A 251 -26.01 -14.59 -18.27
CA PRO A 251 -26.76 -13.46 -17.73
C PRO A 251 -26.10 -12.09 -18.00
N ALA A 252 -24.77 -12.07 -18.16
CA ALA A 252 -24.05 -10.84 -18.51
C ALA A 252 -24.30 -10.40 -19.97
N LYS A 253 -24.60 -11.33 -20.89
CA LYS A 253 -24.93 -11.00 -22.26
C LYS A 253 -26.35 -10.50 -22.43
N GLU A 254 -27.29 -11.02 -21.64
CA GLU A 254 -28.68 -10.52 -21.65
C GLU A 254 -28.76 -9.05 -21.22
N LYS A 255 -27.73 -8.55 -20.48
CA LYS A 255 -27.64 -7.16 -20.03
C LYS A 255 -26.72 -6.29 -20.89
N GLU A 256 -26.32 -6.74 -22.08
CA GLU A 256 -25.33 -6.06 -22.94
C GLU A 256 -24.01 -5.73 -22.24
N GLN A 257 -23.71 -6.38 -21.13
CA GLN A 257 -22.48 -6.17 -20.36
C GLN A 257 -21.32 -6.90 -21.03
N GLN A 258 -20.23 -6.18 -21.26
CA GLN A 258 -18.97 -6.76 -21.77
C GLN A 258 -18.26 -7.58 -20.68
N GLY A 259 -18.73 -8.76 -20.38
CA GLY A 259 -18.10 -9.69 -19.48
C GLY A 259 -19.07 -10.22 -18.42
N CYS A 260 -18.73 -11.38 -17.89
CA CYS A 260 -19.52 -12.07 -16.89
C CYS A 260 -19.03 -11.67 -15.50
N ASP A 261 -19.94 -11.22 -14.64
CA ASP A 261 -19.70 -11.12 -13.21
C ASP A 261 -19.92 -12.51 -12.59
N CYS A 262 -18.84 -13.27 -12.46
CA CYS A 262 -18.88 -14.63 -11.93
C CYS A 262 -18.93 -14.70 -10.39
N ASP A 263 -19.05 -13.57 -9.71
CA ASP A 263 -19.21 -13.50 -8.25
C ASP A 263 -20.65 -13.74 -7.79
N THR A 264 -21.61 -13.77 -8.70
CA THR A 264 -22.97 -14.15 -8.32
C THR A 264 -23.03 -15.65 -8.03
N LEU A 265 -23.59 -16.03 -6.88
CA LEU A 265 -23.83 -17.42 -6.47
C LEU A 265 -24.51 -18.25 -7.57
N ALA A 266 -25.47 -17.65 -8.27
CA ALA A 266 -26.16 -18.29 -9.39
C ALA A 266 -25.24 -18.66 -10.57
N CYS A 267 -24.17 -17.90 -10.81
CA CYS A 267 -23.17 -18.25 -11.81
C CYS A 267 -22.16 -19.26 -11.30
N ALA A 268 -21.76 -19.18 -10.02
CA ALA A 268 -20.78 -20.08 -9.42
C ALA A 268 -21.28 -21.54 -9.43
N ASP A 269 -22.55 -21.75 -9.13
CA ASP A 269 -23.14 -23.10 -9.04
C ASP A 269 -23.50 -23.70 -10.41
N THR A 270 -23.65 -22.90 -11.43
CA THR A 270 -24.23 -23.34 -12.70
C THR A 270 -23.33 -23.17 -13.92
N CYS A 271 -22.22 -22.44 -13.82
CA CYS A 271 -21.36 -22.14 -14.93
C CYS A 271 -20.21 -23.14 -15.10
N ARG A 272 -20.14 -23.81 -16.25
CA ARG A 272 -19.03 -24.71 -16.63
C ARG A 272 -17.64 -24.08 -16.48
N TYR A 273 -17.55 -22.77 -16.61
CA TYR A 273 -16.31 -22.02 -16.56
C TYR A 273 -16.11 -21.28 -15.23
N ALA A 274 -17.02 -21.49 -14.27
CA ALA A 274 -16.98 -20.85 -12.96
C ALA A 274 -15.96 -21.46 -11.99
N THR A 275 -15.28 -22.54 -12.37
CA THR A 275 -14.14 -23.07 -11.60
C THR A 275 -12.82 -22.56 -12.23
N PRO A 276 -12.43 -21.31 -11.99
CA PRO A 276 -11.12 -20.87 -12.36
C PRO A 276 -10.07 -21.69 -11.58
N ARG A 277 -8.86 -21.81 -12.12
CA ARG A 277 -7.76 -22.48 -11.40
C ARG A 277 -7.44 -21.80 -10.05
N ASP A 278 -7.82 -20.56 -9.92
CA ASP A 278 -7.73 -19.78 -8.70
C ASP A 278 -9.16 -19.42 -8.23
N ALA A 279 -9.78 -20.33 -7.49
CA ALA A 279 -11.16 -20.19 -7.02
C ALA A 279 -11.32 -19.12 -5.91
N GLU A 280 -10.23 -18.68 -5.30
CA GLU A 280 -10.24 -17.66 -4.24
C GLU A 280 -10.13 -16.23 -4.77
N ALA A 281 -9.65 -16.05 -6.00
CA ALA A 281 -9.62 -14.74 -6.64
C ALA A 281 -11.06 -14.22 -6.90
N ARG A 282 -11.21 -12.90 -6.89
CA ARG A 282 -12.50 -12.23 -7.13
C ARG A 282 -12.38 -11.21 -8.24
N PHE A 283 -13.53 -10.89 -8.79
CA PHE A 283 -13.66 -9.98 -9.90
C PHE A 283 -14.03 -8.58 -9.43
N ILE A 284 -13.41 -7.56 -10.01
CA ILE A 284 -13.79 -6.17 -9.80
C ILE A 284 -13.82 -5.42 -11.14
N HIS A 285 -14.83 -4.58 -11.28
CA HIS A 285 -14.88 -3.53 -12.29
C HIS A 285 -14.44 -2.22 -11.65
N TYR A 286 -13.49 -1.53 -12.24
CA TYR A 286 -13.11 -0.20 -11.78
C TYR A 286 -13.04 0.79 -12.93
N SER A 287 -13.63 1.95 -12.71
CA SER A 287 -13.50 3.10 -13.59
C SER A 287 -12.28 3.90 -13.14
N GLY A 288 -11.18 3.81 -13.86
CA GLY A 288 -10.00 4.57 -13.48
C GLY A 288 -9.12 4.89 -14.67
N SER A 289 -8.49 6.06 -14.60
CA SER A 289 -7.49 6.52 -15.56
C SER A 289 -6.11 5.87 -15.35
N ASN A 290 -5.96 4.97 -14.37
CA ASN A 290 -4.70 4.28 -14.08
C ASN A 290 -4.39 3.21 -15.13
N GLN A 291 -4.08 3.69 -16.32
CA GLN A 291 -3.53 2.86 -17.38
C GLN A 291 -2.05 2.57 -17.10
N PRO A 292 -1.54 1.35 -17.35
CA PRO A 292 -0.11 1.11 -17.34
C PRO A 292 0.58 2.10 -18.28
N ARG A 293 1.57 2.83 -17.79
CA ARG A 293 2.30 3.84 -18.58
C ARG A 293 2.97 3.26 -19.84
N HIS A 294 3.13 1.95 -19.90
CA HIS A 294 3.84 1.23 -20.96
C HIS A 294 2.94 0.31 -21.80
N SER A 295 1.62 0.49 -21.75
CA SER A 295 0.76 -0.25 -22.69
C SER A 295 1.09 0.17 -24.13
N PRO A 296 1.52 -0.75 -25.02
CA PRO A 296 1.76 -0.44 -26.43
C PRO A 296 0.50 0.02 -27.16
N ASN A 297 -0.66 -0.12 -26.53
CA ASN A 297 -1.96 0.32 -27.04
C ASN A 297 -2.52 1.51 -26.26
N ARG A 298 -1.68 2.30 -25.59
CA ARG A 298 -2.12 3.42 -24.73
C ARG A 298 -3.12 4.36 -25.42
N ALA A 299 -2.88 4.73 -26.68
CA ALA A 299 -3.78 5.59 -27.44
C ALA A 299 -5.14 4.93 -27.70
N LYS A 300 -5.18 3.62 -27.96
CA LYS A 300 -6.43 2.86 -28.13
C LYS A 300 -7.15 2.67 -26.80
N ASP A 301 -6.39 2.46 -25.72
CA ASP A 301 -6.92 2.31 -24.37
C ASP A 301 -7.44 3.63 -23.82
N GLU A 302 -6.81 4.77 -24.13
CA GLU A 302 -7.28 6.11 -23.77
C GLU A 302 -8.59 6.46 -24.51
N SER A 303 -8.73 6.06 -25.77
CA SER A 303 -9.97 6.23 -26.52
C SER A 303 -11.11 5.38 -25.95
N LYS A 304 -10.82 4.16 -25.51
CA LYS A 304 -11.78 3.27 -24.82
C LYS A 304 -12.14 3.78 -23.42
N ALA A 305 -11.18 4.32 -22.67
CA ALA A 305 -11.44 4.92 -21.37
C ALA A 305 -12.38 6.13 -21.46
N LYS A 306 -12.28 6.93 -22.53
CA LYS A 306 -13.24 8.01 -22.84
C LYS A 306 -14.65 7.50 -23.17
N GLN A 307 -14.78 6.24 -23.60
CA GLN A 307 -16.05 5.59 -23.89
C GLN A 307 -16.69 4.88 -22.68
N GLY A 308 -16.12 5.06 -21.46
CA GLY A 308 -16.70 4.51 -20.23
C GLY A 308 -16.52 3.00 -20.04
N SER A 309 -15.67 2.33 -20.84
CA SER A 309 -15.34 0.94 -20.63
C SER A 309 -14.37 0.80 -19.44
N GLY A 310 -14.90 0.53 -18.24
CA GLY A 310 -14.12 0.27 -17.04
C GLY A 310 -13.15 -0.91 -17.23
N ARG A 311 -12.03 -0.86 -16.52
CA ARG A 311 -11.08 -1.98 -16.44
C ARG A 311 -11.63 -3.08 -15.55
N LYS A 312 -11.26 -4.31 -15.87
CA LYS A 312 -11.64 -5.51 -15.13
C LYS A 312 -10.39 -6.14 -14.56
N CYS A 313 -10.42 -6.52 -13.29
CA CYS A 313 -9.39 -7.33 -12.66
C CYS A 313 -10.03 -8.57 -12.06
N TYR A 314 -9.47 -9.74 -12.35
CA TYR A 314 -9.78 -10.97 -11.64
C TYR A 314 -8.56 -11.36 -10.81
N GLY A 315 -8.65 -11.17 -9.51
CA GLY A 315 -7.47 -11.37 -8.69
C GLY A 315 -7.62 -10.92 -7.25
N TYR A 316 -6.61 -10.20 -6.81
CA TYR A 316 -6.39 -9.80 -5.43
C TYR A 316 -6.07 -8.31 -5.33
N ARG A 317 -6.09 -7.82 -4.10
CA ARG A 317 -5.71 -6.45 -3.77
C ARG A 317 -4.72 -6.45 -2.62
N SER A 318 -3.60 -5.78 -2.79
CA SER A 318 -2.73 -5.39 -1.69
C SER A 318 -3.05 -3.97 -1.25
N LEU A 319 -3.07 -3.73 0.06
CA LEU A 319 -3.30 -2.44 0.66
C LEU A 319 -2.14 -2.10 1.60
N PRO A 320 -1.05 -1.54 1.08
CA PRO A 320 0.07 -1.09 1.88
C PRO A 320 -0.26 0.19 2.64
N LEU A 321 0.29 0.33 3.83
CA LEU A 321 0.43 1.57 4.55
C LEU A 321 1.87 2.06 4.40
N LEU A 322 2.07 3.07 3.59
CA LEU A 322 3.39 3.59 3.21
C LEU A 322 3.80 4.75 4.10
N LEU A 323 5.04 4.74 4.57
CA LEU A 323 5.71 5.89 5.17
C LEU A 323 6.53 6.60 4.08
N ALA A 324 6.32 7.89 3.93
CA ALA A 324 7.12 8.73 3.03
C ALA A 324 8.11 9.58 3.84
N ASP A 325 9.41 9.39 3.60
CA ASP A 325 10.44 10.24 4.19
C ASP A 325 10.43 11.62 3.52
N PRO A 326 10.19 12.71 4.27
CA PRO A 326 10.04 14.05 3.69
C PRO A 326 11.34 14.65 3.18
N VAL A 327 12.49 14.24 3.75
CA VAL A 327 13.80 14.82 3.46
C VAL A 327 14.54 14.00 2.42
N ARG A 328 14.60 12.69 2.63
CA ARG A 328 15.39 11.78 1.78
C ARG A 328 14.64 11.25 0.57
N ARG A 329 13.34 11.55 0.46
CA ARG A 329 12.49 11.24 -0.71
C ARG A 329 12.41 9.76 -1.07
N PHE A 330 12.40 8.89 -0.08
CA PHE A 330 12.10 7.49 -0.26
C PHE A 330 10.84 7.08 0.51
N HIS A 331 10.41 5.87 0.30
CA HIS A 331 9.25 5.31 0.99
C HIS A 331 9.52 3.87 1.39
N VAL A 332 8.80 3.42 2.42
CA VAL A 332 8.78 2.02 2.86
C VAL A 332 7.35 1.60 3.18
N THR A 333 7.05 0.33 3.00
CA THR A 333 5.82 -0.27 3.46
C THR A 333 5.95 -0.60 4.95
N LEU A 334 5.19 0.10 5.80
CA LEU A 334 5.16 -0.17 7.23
C LEU A 334 4.33 -1.42 7.54
N LEU A 335 3.11 -1.44 7.03
CA LEU A 335 2.13 -2.52 7.21
C LEU A 335 1.42 -2.79 5.89
N LEU A 336 0.87 -3.98 5.76
CA LEU A 336 0.15 -4.42 4.57
C LEU A 336 -1.08 -5.23 4.96
N ASP A 337 -2.20 -4.97 4.30
CA ASP A 337 -3.32 -5.90 4.20
C ASP A 337 -3.39 -6.51 2.80
N PHE A 338 -3.91 -7.73 2.71
CA PHE A 338 -4.04 -8.43 1.44
C PHE A 338 -5.34 -9.21 1.38
N GLN A 339 -6.17 -8.90 0.40
CA GLN A 339 -7.52 -9.42 0.27
C GLN A 339 -7.88 -9.73 -1.19
N THR A 340 -9.08 -10.21 -1.41
CA THR A 340 -9.64 -10.37 -2.77
C THR A 340 -9.84 -9.02 -3.43
N ALA A 341 -9.81 -8.98 -4.77
CA ALA A 341 -9.85 -7.72 -5.53
C ALA A 341 -11.08 -6.85 -5.24
N ASN A 342 -12.23 -7.47 -4.93
CA ASN A 342 -13.49 -6.77 -4.63
C ASN A 342 -13.62 -6.31 -3.17
N GLY A 343 -12.60 -6.56 -2.32
CA GLY A 343 -12.62 -6.12 -0.92
C GLY A 343 -12.62 -4.59 -0.76
N ARG A 344 -13.15 -4.10 0.36
CA ARG A 344 -13.12 -2.67 0.73
C ARG A 344 -11.68 -2.25 1.06
N GLU A 345 -11.37 -0.97 0.88
CA GLU A 345 -10.05 -0.40 1.20
C GLU A 345 -10.07 0.39 2.51
N ASP A 346 -11.16 1.08 2.79
CA ASP A 346 -11.28 2.02 3.91
C ASP A 346 -11.21 1.34 5.29
N VAL A 347 -11.90 0.22 5.46
CA VAL A 347 -11.95 -0.52 6.73
C VAL A 347 -10.60 -1.17 7.07
N PRO A 348 -9.95 -1.93 6.17
CA PRO A 348 -8.61 -2.45 6.45
C PRO A 348 -7.57 -1.34 6.64
N ALA A 349 -7.64 -0.23 5.88
CA ALA A 349 -6.75 0.91 6.09
C ALA A 349 -6.90 1.50 7.50
N ALA A 350 -8.12 1.64 8.00
CA ALA A 350 -8.38 2.07 9.36
C ALA A 350 -7.78 1.10 10.40
N ALA A 351 -7.92 -0.21 10.17
CA ALA A 351 -7.33 -1.23 11.03
C ALA A 351 -5.80 -1.18 11.05
N LEU A 352 -5.17 -0.98 9.88
CA LEU A 352 -3.70 -0.81 9.78
C LEU A 352 -3.22 0.43 10.53
N LEU A 353 -3.95 1.55 10.47
CA LEU A 353 -3.62 2.75 11.23
C LEU A 353 -3.62 2.49 12.75
N TRP A 354 -4.61 1.75 13.28
CA TRP A 354 -4.65 1.36 14.68
C TRP A 354 -3.48 0.46 15.09
N GLN A 355 -2.93 -0.31 14.16
CA GLN A 355 -1.81 -1.21 14.41
C GLN A 355 -0.43 -0.51 14.30
N LEU A 356 -0.36 0.74 13.87
CA LEU A 356 0.92 1.47 13.86
C LEU A 356 1.54 1.54 15.26
N LYS A 357 0.78 1.90 16.27
CA LYS A 357 1.28 2.06 17.64
C LYS A 357 1.81 0.76 18.24
N PRO A 358 1.12 -0.39 18.15
CA PRO A 358 1.66 -1.69 18.58
C PRO A 358 2.95 -2.11 17.87
N PHE A 359 3.06 -1.90 16.55
CA PHE A 359 4.24 -2.31 15.79
C PHE A 359 5.39 -1.29 15.81
N TYR A 360 5.05 -0.01 15.94
CA TYR A 360 6.00 1.12 15.91
C TYR A 360 5.70 2.10 17.07
N PRO A 361 6.01 1.72 18.31
CA PRO A 361 5.58 2.47 19.50
C PRO A 361 6.09 3.91 19.58
N ASP A 362 7.19 4.21 18.96
CA ASP A 362 7.84 5.53 18.91
C ASP A 362 7.61 6.28 17.59
N LEU A 363 6.85 5.75 16.67
CA LEU A 363 6.43 6.49 15.48
C LEU A 363 5.31 7.44 15.86
N HIS A 364 5.53 8.75 15.64
CA HIS A 364 4.51 9.76 15.88
C HIS A 364 3.76 10.07 14.58
N LEU A 365 2.53 9.55 14.48
CA LEU A 365 1.67 9.75 13.33
C LEU A 365 1.17 11.19 13.29
N ASP A 366 1.63 11.97 12.32
CA ASP A 366 1.22 13.38 12.15
C ASP A 366 0.17 13.56 11.04
N THR A 367 0.36 12.92 9.91
CA THR A 367 -0.48 13.14 8.74
C THR A 367 -0.81 11.82 8.04
N VAL A 368 -2.09 11.64 7.71
CA VAL A 368 -2.55 10.55 6.86
C VAL A 368 -3.07 11.11 5.55
N VAL A 369 -2.51 10.62 4.44
CA VAL A 369 -2.90 11.02 3.09
C VAL A 369 -3.65 9.88 2.43
N GLY A 370 -4.78 10.15 1.81
CA GLY A 370 -5.54 9.17 1.05
C GLY A 370 -6.13 9.75 -0.22
N ASP A 371 -6.36 8.92 -1.22
CA ASP A 371 -7.14 9.33 -2.38
C ASP A 371 -8.64 9.37 -2.07
N ALA A 372 -9.45 9.72 -3.06
CA ALA A 372 -10.90 9.80 -2.91
C ALA A 372 -11.55 8.46 -2.51
N GLY A 373 -10.92 7.34 -2.80
CA GLY A 373 -11.38 6.00 -2.40
C GLY A 373 -11.42 5.79 -0.90
N PHE A 374 -10.61 6.54 -0.14
CA PHE A 374 -10.56 6.51 1.33
C PHE A 374 -11.46 7.56 2.00
N GLY A 375 -12.22 8.34 1.25
CA GLY A 375 -13.07 9.41 1.77
C GLY A 375 -14.31 8.93 2.54
N PHE A 376 -14.26 7.81 3.25
CA PHE A 376 -15.35 7.26 4.06
C PHE A 376 -15.21 7.61 5.53
N ASP A 377 -16.35 7.70 6.21
CA ASP A 377 -16.44 8.13 7.61
C ASP A 377 -15.58 7.29 8.55
N VAL A 378 -15.55 5.97 8.38
CA VAL A 378 -14.76 5.06 9.22
C VAL A 378 -13.26 5.41 9.18
N PHE A 379 -12.73 5.67 7.99
CA PHE A 379 -11.33 6.02 7.82
C PHE A 379 -11.02 7.42 8.38
N LEU A 380 -11.88 8.40 8.05
CA LEU A 380 -11.72 9.77 8.53
C LEU A 380 -11.82 9.91 10.04
N ARG A 381 -12.75 9.14 10.67
CA ARG A 381 -12.85 9.08 12.15
C ARG A 381 -11.62 8.47 12.79
N THR A 382 -11.14 7.36 12.22
CA THR A 382 -9.93 6.69 12.72
C THR A 382 -8.75 7.66 12.75
N ILE A 383 -8.51 8.41 11.67
CA ILE A 383 -7.43 9.41 11.63
C ILE A 383 -7.62 10.47 12.72
N TYR A 384 -8.85 10.94 12.90
CA TYR A 384 -9.16 11.92 13.95
C TYR A 384 -8.92 11.36 15.36
N GLN A 385 -9.34 10.12 15.63
CA GLN A 385 -9.14 9.47 16.92
C GLN A 385 -7.65 9.26 17.24
N LEU A 386 -6.85 9.03 16.20
CA LEU A 386 -5.38 8.95 16.29
C LEU A 386 -4.70 10.32 16.38
N GLN A 387 -5.48 11.42 16.40
CA GLN A 387 -5.01 12.80 16.48
C GLN A 387 -4.11 13.24 15.32
N ALA A 388 -4.23 12.56 14.16
CA ALA A 388 -3.49 12.88 12.96
C ALA A 388 -4.29 13.80 12.02
N ARG A 389 -3.59 14.52 11.15
CA ARG A 389 -4.20 15.38 10.13
C ARG A 389 -4.72 14.56 8.95
N ARG A 390 -5.93 14.88 8.49
CA ARG A 390 -6.59 14.23 7.36
C ARG A 390 -6.31 14.98 6.06
N VAL A 391 -5.53 14.40 5.19
CA VAL A 391 -5.22 14.92 3.85
C VAL A 391 -5.80 13.95 2.83
N VAL A 392 -7.12 13.86 2.78
CA VAL A 392 -7.86 12.92 1.94
C VAL A 392 -8.59 13.67 0.84
N ASP A 393 -8.54 13.18 -0.40
CA ASP A 393 -9.19 13.82 -1.54
C ASP A 393 -10.72 13.66 -1.47
N LEU A 394 -11.41 14.49 -2.23
CA LEU A 394 -12.88 14.48 -2.29
C LEU A 394 -13.38 13.32 -3.13
N ARG A 395 -14.42 12.63 -2.66
CA ARG A 395 -15.09 11.56 -3.40
C ARG A 395 -15.81 12.10 -4.64
N ALA A 396 -16.10 11.23 -5.61
CA ALA A 396 -16.74 11.60 -6.86
C ALA A 396 -18.07 12.36 -6.66
N HIS A 397 -18.91 11.93 -5.70
CA HIS A 397 -20.18 12.62 -5.39
C HIS A 397 -19.97 13.99 -4.74
N GLU A 398 -18.80 14.24 -4.15
CA GLU A 398 -18.42 15.55 -3.60
C GLU A 398 -17.86 16.47 -4.69
N THR A 399 -17.50 15.90 -5.85
CA THR A 399 -16.95 16.61 -7.01
C THR A 399 -17.89 16.64 -8.22
N ASP A 400 -19.14 16.17 -8.05
CA ASP A 400 -20.11 16.05 -9.12
C ASP A 400 -20.48 17.43 -9.71
N LYS A 401 -21.15 17.42 -10.87
CA LYS A 401 -21.44 18.62 -11.66
C LYS A 401 -22.19 19.69 -10.86
N ASP A 402 -23.10 19.28 -9.98
CA ASP A 402 -23.77 20.19 -9.06
C ASP A 402 -22.93 20.42 -7.80
N LYS A 403 -21.92 21.27 -7.92
CA LYS A 403 -21.06 21.67 -6.82
C LYS A 403 -21.78 22.39 -5.68
N SER A 404 -23.02 22.83 -5.89
CA SER A 404 -23.87 23.41 -4.84
C SER A 404 -24.25 22.38 -3.78
N GLN A 405 -24.25 21.10 -4.14
CA GLN A 405 -24.55 20.00 -3.24
C GLN A 405 -23.34 19.52 -2.42
N TRP A 406 -22.14 20.01 -2.74
CA TRP A 406 -20.95 19.62 -1.97
C TRP A 406 -21.11 20.07 -0.52
N PRO A 407 -20.86 19.17 0.43
CA PRO A 407 -21.06 19.53 1.85
C PRO A 407 -20.05 20.58 2.32
N LEU A 408 -18.77 20.29 2.18
CA LEU A 408 -17.65 21.15 2.58
C LEU A 408 -16.38 20.76 1.85
N ARG A 409 -15.48 21.74 1.65
CA ARG A 409 -14.15 21.51 1.14
C ARG A 409 -13.08 21.34 2.23
N GLY A 410 -13.45 21.52 3.46
CA GLY A 410 -12.55 21.50 4.61
C GLY A 410 -12.76 22.73 5.49
N TYR A 411 -11.74 23.06 6.26
CA TYR A 411 -11.73 24.21 7.17
C TYR A 411 -10.48 25.03 6.92
N ASP A 412 -10.56 26.33 7.17
CA ASP A 412 -9.38 27.19 7.19
C ASP A 412 -8.61 27.06 8.52
N ASP A 413 -7.49 27.77 8.63
CA ASP A 413 -6.65 27.84 9.82
C ASP A 413 -7.37 28.37 11.07
N ARG A 414 -8.49 29.06 10.91
CA ARG A 414 -9.36 29.57 11.97
C ARG A 414 -10.54 28.66 12.28
N GLY A 415 -10.59 27.48 11.70
CA GLY A 415 -11.66 26.49 11.88
C GLY A 415 -12.98 26.87 11.19
N ARG A 416 -12.99 27.82 10.24
CA ARG A 416 -14.19 28.14 9.47
C ARG A 416 -14.37 27.17 8.32
N PRO A 417 -15.57 26.62 8.12
CA PRO A 417 -15.82 25.72 6.99
C PRO A 417 -15.65 26.48 5.68
N LEU A 418 -15.13 25.77 4.67
CA LEU A 418 -14.94 26.26 3.31
C LEU A 418 -16.07 25.78 2.41
N CYS A 419 -16.60 26.66 1.57
CA CYS A 419 -17.53 26.28 0.54
C CYS A 419 -16.84 25.39 -0.52
N PRO A 420 -17.59 24.72 -1.41
CA PRO A 420 -17.03 23.88 -2.47
C PRO A 420 -15.97 24.59 -3.34
N PHE A 421 -16.06 25.90 -3.46
CA PHE A 421 -15.12 26.72 -4.25
C PHE A 421 -13.97 27.31 -3.43
N GLY A 422 -13.84 26.93 -2.15
CA GLY A 422 -12.74 27.31 -1.28
C GLY A 422 -12.87 28.65 -0.56
N TYR A 423 -14.06 29.26 -0.51
CA TYR A 423 -14.32 30.46 0.28
C TYR A 423 -14.82 30.10 1.68
N ALA A 424 -14.34 30.81 2.69
CA ALA A 424 -14.77 30.59 4.07
C ALA A 424 -16.23 31.02 4.29
N PHE A 425 -16.98 30.18 4.99
CA PHE A 425 -18.31 30.51 5.49
C PHE A 425 -18.24 31.51 6.65
N THR A 426 -19.32 32.27 6.85
CA THR A 426 -19.50 33.17 7.97
C THR A 426 -20.31 32.47 9.06
N ALA A 427 -19.90 32.62 10.32
CA ALA A 427 -20.63 32.07 11.45
C ALA A 427 -22.03 32.68 11.58
N ASN A 428 -23.03 31.89 11.87
CA ASN A 428 -24.44 32.27 12.06
C ASN A 428 -25.01 31.66 13.35
N GLY A 429 -24.18 31.53 14.37
CA GLY A 429 -24.58 31.07 15.69
C GLY A 429 -24.47 29.54 15.90
N PHE A 430 -24.84 29.14 17.11
CA PHE A 430 -24.81 27.76 17.56
C PHE A 430 -26.21 27.32 18.03
N ASP A 431 -26.66 26.16 17.57
CA ASP A 431 -27.89 25.51 18.00
C ASP A 431 -27.57 24.57 19.15
N ALA A 432 -27.76 25.01 20.38
CA ALA A 432 -27.44 24.26 21.59
C ALA A 432 -28.29 22.99 21.74
N GLN A 433 -29.54 23.00 21.28
CA GLN A 433 -30.42 21.83 21.36
C GLN A 433 -29.96 20.70 20.44
N ARG A 434 -29.45 21.05 19.28
CA ARG A 434 -29.00 20.07 18.26
C ARG A 434 -27.49 19.94 18.20
N GLN A 435 -26.75 20.60 19.09
CA GLN A 435 -25.28 20.57 19.16
C GLN A 435 -24.62 20.78 17.79
N ARG A 436 -25.04 21.84 17.08
CA ARG A 436 -24.52 22.14 15.74
C ARG A 436 -24.31 23.63 15.53
N TYR A 437 -23.24 23.93 14.80
CA TYR A 437 -22.99 25.31 14.34
C TYR A 437 -23.79 25.61 13.08
N LYS A 438 -24.27 26.84 12.99
CA LYS A 438 -24.88 27.39 11.79
C LYS A 438 -23.88 28.28 11.09
N TRP A 439 -23.73 28.06 9.82
CA TRP A 439 -22.83 28.82 8.96
C TRP A 439 -23.60 29.23 7.70
N PHE A 440 -23.22 30.36 7.10
CA PHE A 440 -23.81 30.80 5.84
C PHE A 440 -22.73 31.28 4.87
N CYS A 441 -22.97 31.07 3.59
CA CYS A 441 -22.17 31.61 2.52
C CYS A 441 -22.47 33.14 2.42
N GLY A 442 -21.54 33.95 2.84
CA GLY A 442 -21.62 35.40 2.74
C GLY A 442 -21.30 35.94 1.35
N LYS A 443 -21.30 35.12 0.29
CA LYS A 443 -20.96 35.49 -1.08
C LYS A 443 -19.63 36.24 -1.20
N ALA A 444 -18.61 35.77 -0.48
CA ALA A 444 -17.27 36.34 -0.50
C ALA A 444 -16.67 36.41 -1.92
N CYS A 445 -17.02 35.44 -2.78
CA CYS A 445 -16.62 35.40 -4.18
C CYS A 445 -17.10 36.61 -5.01
N GLN A 446 -18.25 37.19 -4.67
CA GLN A 446 -18.79 38.37 -5.34
C GLN A 446 -18.18 39.70 -4.82
N ARG A 447 -17.50 39.65 -3.70
CA ARG A 447 -16.88 40.82 -3.04
C ARG A 447 -15.39 40.95 -3.34
N GLY A 448 -14.87 40.20 -4.32
CA GLY A 448 -13.44 40.22 -4.66
C GLY A 448 -12.51 39.60 -3.63
N ILE A 449 -13.07 38.86 -2.65
CA ILE A 449 -12.25 38.14 -1.65
C ILE A 449 -11.61 36.90 -2.32
N GLU A 450 -10.32 36.71 -2.10
CA GLU A 450 -9.61 35.56 -2.60
C GLU A 450 -10.02 34.28 -1.86
N PRO A 451 -10.20 33.16 -2.57
CA PRO A 451 -10.49 31.87 -1.94
C PRO A 451 -9.27 31.36 -1.16
N VAL A 452 -9.51 30.72 -0.03
CA VAL A 452 -8.48 30.07 0.78
C VAL A 452 -7.80 28.93 -0.02
N ALA A 453 -8.59 28.26 -0.86
CA ALA A 453 -8.09 27.18 -1.73
C ALA A 453 -8.78 27.24 -3.10
N ARG A 454 -8.00 27.41 -4.17
CA ARG A 454 -8.53 27.40 -5.55
C ARG A 454 -8.66 25.98 -6.11
N LEU A 455 -9.75 25.71 -6.80
CA LEU A 455 -9.92 24.48 -7.60
C LEU A 455 -9.24 24.62 -8.95
N LYS A 456 -8.51 23.57 -9.37
CA LYS A 456 -7.98 23.48 -10.71
C LYS A 456 -9.13 23.36 -11.72
N GLY A 457 -9.09 24.16 -12.79
CA GLY A 457 -10.13 24.14 -13.84
C GLY A 457 -11.42 24.87 -13.49
N THR A 458 -11.48 25.60 -12.37
CA THR A 458 -12.62 26.47 -12.00
C THR A 458 -12.27 27.92 -12.25
N THR A 459 -13.16 28.65 -12.95
CA THR A 459 -13.07 30.10 -13.14
C THR A 459 -13.46 30.81 -11.83
N TYR A 460 -12.78 31.90 -11.50
CA TYR A 460 -13.08 32.70 -10.31
C TYR A 460 -13.43 34.13 -10.69
N PRO A 461 -14.52 34.67 -10.15
CA PRO A 461 -15.53 34.06 -9.27
C PRO A 461 -16.21 32.86 -9.96
N PRO A 462 -16.64 31.83 -9.19
CA PRO A 462 -17.11 30.57 -9.75
C PRO A 462 -18.49 30.74 -10.39
N ALA A 463 -18.54 30.73 -11.74
CA ALA A 463 -19.80 30.81 -12.49
C ALA A 463 -20.73 29.60 -12.24
N GLU A 464 -20.16 28.48 -11.81
CA GLU A 464 -20.89 27.23 -11.54
C GLU A 464 -21.65 27.23 -10.21
N CYS A 465 -21.51 28.28 -9.39
CA CYS A 465 -22.16 28.35 -8.08
C CYS A 465 -23.65 28.68 -8.23
N ALA A 466 -24.51 27.75 -7.82
CA ALA A 466 -25.98 27.91 -7.88
C ALA A 466 -26.52 29.13 -7.11
N TYR A 467 -25.71 29.70 -6.21
CA TYR A 467 -26.09 30.87 -5.39
C TYR A 467 -25.53 32.19 -5.92
N GLN A 468 -24.83 32.16 -7.07
CA GLN A 468 -24.19 33.39 -7.57
C GLN A 468 -25.23 34.44 -7.94
N ASP A 469 -26.26 34.06 -8.64
CA ASP A 469 -27.32 34.95 -9.16
C ASP A 469 -28.56 35.03 -8.24
N ALA A 470 -28.54 34.33 -7.11
CA ALA A 470 -29.67 34.34 -6.20
C ALA A 470 -29.91 35.75 -5.61
N ALA A 471 -31.15 36.20 -5.64
CA ALA A 471 -31.57 37.48 -5.04
C ALA A 471 -31.35 37.54 -3.51
N LEU A 472 -31.09 36.40 -2.88
CA LEU A 472 -30.83 36.31 -1.45
C LEU A 472 -29.48 36.96 -1.07
N PRO A 473 -29.42 37.69 0.06
CA PRO A 473 -28.18 38.34 0.51
C PRO A 473 -27.07 37.33 0.92
N HIS A 474 -27.44 36.08 1.07
CA HIS A 474 -26.52 34.98 1.41
C HIS A 474 -26.77 33.79 0.49
N GLY A 475 -25.73 32.97 0.32
CA GLY A 475 -25.84 31.70 -0.40
C GLY A 475 -26.22 30.54 0.51
N LYS A 476 -25.58 29.41 0.35
CA LYS A 476 -25.86 28.17 1.10
C LYS A 476 -25.78 28.38 2.62
N ILE A 477 -26.75 27.82 3.34
CA ILE A 477 -26.71 27.69 4.79
C ILE A 477 -26.24 26.28 5.13
N LEU A 478 -25.30 26.17 6.04
CA LEU A 478 -24.81 24.90 6.55
C LEU A 478 -25.16 24.78 8.04
N ASN A 479 -25.74 23.65 8.39
CA ASN A 479 -25.88 23.21 9.75
C ASN A 479 -24.93 22.03 9.95
N VAL A 480 -23.78 22.30 10.53
CA VAL A 480 -22.75 21.26 10.71
C VAL A 480 -22.85 20.74 12.13
N GLY A 481 -23.31 19.50 12.27
CA GLY A 481 -23.12 18.76 13.50
C GLY A 481 -21.62 18.61 13.70
N GLU A 482 -21.12 19.08 14.82
CA GLU A 482 -19.69 19.20 15.00
C GLU A 482 -19.01 17.85 15.14
N ARG A 483 -19.72 16.91 15.78
CA ARG A 483 -19.12 15.63 16.15
C ARG A 483 -20.04 14.44 15.87
N PHE A 484 -19.44 13.27 15.71
CA PHE A 484 -20.11 11.98 15.83
C PHE A 484 -20.40 11.68 17.31
N LEU A 485 -21.16 10.59 17.56
CA LEU A 485 -21.48 10.15 18.92
C LEU A 485 -20.23 9.78 19.74
N ASP A 486 -19.17 9.33 19.08
CA ASP A 486 -17.87 9.02 19.68
C ASP A 486 -16.99 10.27 19.95
N GLY A 487 -17.51 11.46 19.69
CA GLY A 487 -16.80 12.70 19.89
C GLY A 487 -15.90 13.15 18.73
N SER A 488 -15.68 12.31 17.72
CA SER A 488 -14.89 12.69 16.55
C SER A 488 -15.62 13.71 15.68
N ARG A 489 -14.88 14.56 14.97
CA ARG A 489 -15.46 15.59 14.10
C ARG A 489 -15.98 15.00 12.80
N ARG A 490 -17.17 15.42 12.38
CA ARG A 490 -17.75 15.07 11.08
C ARG A 490 -17.11 15.86 9.95
N LEU A 491 -16.95 15.20 8.79
CA LEU A 491 -16.63 15.83 7.50
C LEU A 491 -15.44 16.80 7.51
N VAL A 492 -14.49 16.64 8.43
CA VAL A 492 -13.36 17.55 8.52
C VAL A 492 -12.23 17.07 7.64
N ARG A 493 -11.83 17.92 6.72
CA ARG A 493 -10.52 17.88 6.08
C ARG A 493 -9.67 18.93 6.78
N ASP A 494 -8.73 18.50 7.60
CA ASP A 494 -7.91 19.41 8.43
C ASP A 494 -7.07 20.35 7.56
N VAL A 495 -6.71 19.89 6.37
CA VAL A 495 -6.05 20.71 5.35
C VAL A 495 -7.02 20.89 4.17
N PRO A 496 -7.37 22.13 3.80
CA PRO A 496 -8.32 22.38 2.71
C PRO A 496 -7.87 21.79 1.39
N VAL A 497 -8.70 20.96 0.77
CA VAL A 497 -8.41 20.30 -0.49
C VAL A 497 -8.08 21.31 -1.58
N GLY A 498 -6.93 21.14 -2.25
CA GLY A 498 -6.45 22.02 -3.32
C GLY A 498 -5.67 23.25 -2.84
N SER A 499 -5.52 23.47 -1.52
CA SER A 499 -4.61 24.49 -1.00
C SER A 499 -3.14 24.16 -1.29
N PRO A 500 -2.20 25.11 -1.26
CA PRO A 500 -0.78 24.84 -1.42
C PRO A 500 -0.24 23.83 -0.40
N ALA A 501 -0.66 23.93 0.86
CA ALA A 501 -0.29 22.99 1.93
C ALA A 501 -0.81 21.58 1.64
N TRP A 502 -2.07 21.45 1.22
CA TRP A 502 -2.66 20.18 0.82
C TRP A 502 -1.89 19.55 -0.34
N LYS A 503 -1.60 20.34 -1.39
CA LYS A 503 -0.85 19.85 -2.56
C LYS A 503 0.53 19.35 -2.19
N ALA A 504 1.25 20.06 -1.32
CA ALA A 504 2.58 19.66 -0.88
C ALA A 504 2.58 18.31 -0.16
N LEU A 505 1.62 18.09 0.76
CA LEU A 505 1.47 16.82 1.49
C LEU A 505 0.97 15.70 0.56
N TYR A 506 -0.07 15.99 -0.23
CA TYR A 506 -0.71 15.02 -1.11
C TYR A 506 0.25 14.48 -2.18
N HIS A 507 0.97 15.38 -2.87
CA HIS A 507 1.91 14.95 -3.91
C HIS A 507 3.08 14.13 -3.34
N ARG A 508 3.55 14.46 -2.13
CA ARG A 508 4.60 13.67 -1.47
C ARG A 508 4.15 12.23 -1.23
N ALA A 509 2.96 12.06 -0.67
CA ALA A 509 2.39 10.74 -0.41
C ALA A 509 2.06 9.98 -1.70
N ARG A 510 1.52 10.66 -2.71
CA ARG A 510 1.24 10.03 -4.02
C ARG A 510 2.53 9.57 -4.70
N ASN A 511 3.60 10.33 -4.62
CA ASN A 511 4.90 9.90 -5.15
C ASN A 511 5.40 8.62 -4.46
N ALA A 512 5.14 8.44 -3.16
CA ALA A 512 5.48 7.21 -2.44
C ALA A 512 4.69 6.01 -2.98
N SER A 513 3.37 6.16 -3.16
CA SER A 513 2.53 5.08 -3.70
C SER A 513 2.85 4.77 -5.17
N GLU A 514 3.08 5.79 -5.99
CA GLU A 514 3.50 5.61 -7.38
C GLU A 514 4.88 4.96 -7.49
N GLY A 515 5.81 5.26 -6.59
CA GLY A 515 7.13 4.63 -6.52
C GLY A 515 7.03 3.14 -6.19
N ARG A 516 6.20 2.75 -5.20
CA ARG A 516 5.92 1.34 -4.91
C ARG A 516 5.29 0.64 -6.12
N ASN A 517 4.29 1.26 -6.73
CA ASN A 517 3.61 0.68 -7.89
C ASN A 517 4.56 0.49 -9.07
N ALA A 518 5.51 1.42 -9.28
CA ALA A 518 6.56 1.29 -10.30
C ALA A 518 7.51 0.13 -10.00
N THR A 519 7.88 -0.10 -8.74
CA THR A 519 8.69 -1.26 -8.32
C THR A 519 7.96 -2.58 -8.64
N TYR A 520 6.66 -2.65 -8.35
CA TYR A 520 5.86 -3.83 -8.68
C TYR A 520 5.71 -4.06 -10.19
N GLU A 521 5.62 -2.98 -10.98
CA GLU A 521 5.65 -3.08 -12.44
C GLU A 521 7.00 -3.58 -12.95
N TYR A 522 8.09 -3.05 -12.42
CA TYR A 522 9.44 -3.47 -12.78
C TYR A 522 9.69 -4.95 -12.47
N TRP A 523 9.16 -5.45 -11.35
CA TRP A 523 9.28 -6.86 -10.96
C TRP A 523 8.21 -7.76 -11.57
N ASP A 524 7.37 -7.27 -12.48
CA ASP A 524 6.23 -7.99 -13.10
C ASP A 524 5.25 -8.60 -12.09
N LEU A 525 5.03 -7.91 -10.96
CA LEU A 525 4.20 -8.38 -9.85
C LEU A 525 2.72 -7.92 -9.94
N LYS A 526 2.35 -7.15 -10.94
CA LYS A 526 0.93 -6.82 -11.19
C LYS A 526 0.12 -8.05 -11.56
N ARG A 527 0.78 -9.06 -12.11
CA ARG A 527 0.23 -10.38 -12.33
C ARG A 527 0.95 -11.39 -11.45
N LEU A 528 0.24 -11.93 -10.47
CA LEU A 528 0.83 -12.90 -9.55
C LEU A 528 1.12 -14.23 -10.25
N SER A 529 2.28 -14.80 -9.97
CA SER A 529 2.70 -16.11 -10.51
C SER A 529 2.26 -17.30 -9.63
N VAL A 530 1.36 -17.05 -8.67
CA VAL A 530 0.89 -18.01 -7.67
C VAL A 530 -0.64 -18.10 -7.66
N TYR A 531 -1.18 -19.23 -7.26
CA TYR A 531 -2.62 -19.49 -7.14
C TYR A 531 -3.03 -19.58 -5.66
N GLY A 532 -4.21 -19.07 -5.35
CA GLY A 532 -4.83 -19.11 -4.03
C GLY A 532 -4.40 -17.95 -3.13
N LEU A 533 -5.36 -17.49 -2.31
CA LEU A 533 -5.21 -16.31 -1.45
C LEU A 533 -4.00 -16.41 -0.51
N CYS A 534 -3.80 -17.56 0.14
CA CYS A 534 -2.69 -17.73 1.07
C CYS A 534 -1.32 -17.53 0.41
N ARG A 535 -1.12 -18.12 -0.78
CA ARG A 535 0.15 -17.99 -1.51
C ARG A 535 0.32 -16.61 -2.11
N ALA A 536 -0.75 -16.02 -2.63
CA ALA A 536 -0.75 -14.67 -3.17
C ALA A 536 -0.42 -13.66 -2.07
N LYS A 537 -1.02 -13.81 -0.90
CA LYS A 537 -0.73 -13.02 0.29
C LYS A 537 0.73 -13.12 0.70
N ALA A 538 1.23 -14.34 0.95
CA ALA A 538 2.63 -14.55 1.34
C ALA A 538 3.59 -13.94 0.32
N PHE A 539 3.32 -14.11 -0.96
CA PHE A 539 4.16 -13.59 -2.04
C PHE A 539 4.17 -12.05 -2.08
N SER A 540 3.01 -11.40 -1.85
CA SER A 540 2.93 -9.94 -1.77
C SER A 540 3.68 -9.38 -0.56
N PHE A 541 3.55 -9.99 0.62
CA PHE A 541 4.32 -9.59 1.80
C PHE A 541 5.83 -9.74 1.61
N LEU A 542 6.26 -10.83 0.98
CA LEU A 542 7.67 -11.00 0.62
C LEU A 542 8.14 -9.93 -0.37
N ALA A 543 7.34 -9.60 -1.37
CA ALA A 543 7.68 -8.56 -2.33
C ALA A 543 7.85 -7.19 -1.68
N ASP A 544 6.94 -6.77 -0.81
CA ASP A 544 7.06 -5.51 -0.06
C ASP A 544 8.26 -5.52 0.91
N THR A 545 8.52 -6.66 1.56
CA THR A 545 9.70 -6.84 2.42
C THR A 545 10.99 -6.64 1.61
N TRP A 546 11.11 -7.31 0.46
CA TRP A 546 12.27 -7.19 -0.41
C TRP A 546 12.39 -5.80 -1.05
N SER A 547 11.28 -5.13 -1.36
CA SER A 547 11.28 -3.73 -1.79
C SER A 547 11.87 -2.80 -0.73
N THR A 548 11.54 -3.03 0.54
CA THR A 548 12.09 -2.27 1.67
C THR A 548 13.59 -2.58 1.86
N LEU A 549 14.01 -3.85 1.75
CA LEU A 549 15.42 -4.23 1.86
C LEU A 549 16.28 -3.68 0.72
N THR A 550 15.78 -3.70 -0.51
CA THR A 550 16.50 -3.09 -1.66
C THR A 550 16.56 -1.57 -1.54
N THR A 551 15.54 -0.95 -0.94
CA THR A 551 15.58 0.48 -0.59
C THR A 551 16.69 0.76 0.43
N LEU A 552 16.84 -0.08 1.47
CA LEU A 552 17.95 0.03 2.43
C LEU A 552 19.31 -0.05 1.71
N ALA A 553 19.51 -1.03 0.84
CA ALA A 553 20.76 -1.18 0.09
C ALA A 553 21.07 0.07 -0.75
N ARG A 554 20.07 0.60 -1.45
CA ARG A 554 20.22 1.84 -2.23
C ARG A 554 20.60 3.03 -1.36
N LEU A 555 19.93 3.21 -0.22
CA LEU A 555 20.23 4.30 0.72
C LEU A 555 21.63 4.19 1.31
N VAL A 556 22.08 2.99 1.64
CA VAL A 556 23.46 2.72 2.09
C VAL A 556 24.45 3.10 1.00
N ARG A 557 24.21 2.70 -0.26
CA ARG A 557 25.04 3.04 -1.41
C ARG A 557 25.10 4.56 -1.63
N GLU A 558 23.95 5.23 -1.65
CA GLU A 558 23.88 6.69 -1.80
C GLU A 558 24.65 7.42 -0.70
N ALA A 559 24.50 6.97 0.56
CA ALA A 559 25.22 7.56 1.70
C ALA A 559 26.73 7.32 1.62
N THR A 560 27.16 6.18 1.06
CA THR A 560 28.60 5.86 0.89
C THR A 560 29.26 6.79 -0.12
N PHE A 561 28.59 7.11 -1.21
CA PHE A 561 29.18 7.82 -2.34
C PHE A 561 28.83 9.32 -2.39
N ALA A 562 27.94 9.80 -1.52
CA ALA A 562 27.60 11.24 -1.46
C ALA A 562 28.80 12.14 -1.11
N ASN A 563 29.88 11.59 -0.55
CA ASN A 563 31.07 12.33 -0.12
C ASN A 563 32.24 12.24 -1.12
N THR A 564 32.06 11.55 -2.25
CA THR A 564 33.12 11.38 -3.26
C THR A 564 32.92 12.24 -4.52
N SER A 565 31.82 12.97 -4.57
CA SER A 565 31.50 13.99 -5.57
C SER A 565 31.49 15.39 -4.94
#